data_d7ad4b194f0c296de9b3454799d29726
#
_entry.id   d7ad4b194f0c296de9b3454799d29726
#
_cell.length_a   1.000
_cell.length_b   1.000
_cell.length_c   1.000
_cell.angle_alpha   90.00
_cell.angle_beta   90.00
_cell.angle_gamma   90.00
#
_symmetry.space_group_name_H-M   'P 1'
#
loop_
_entity.id
_entity.type
_entity.pdbx_description
1 polymer ?
#
loop_
_entity_poly.entity_id
_entity_poly.type
_entity_poly.pdbx_seq_one_letter_code
_entity_poly.pdbx_strand_id
1 'polypeptide(L)'
;LADLSNNQIFVDGTPTPMEAYVINGHNYVKLRDIGQAVGFNVFWDDTAKCVQVESDKPYTGIAPTKQEGEKTSGQLHQTDVDAIKKDVVTRTNTLRLNKGVAVLEVNNLLMDAAQVRADEMAASGAYSHTRPDGRRSNTVTDSRRTGENIHCITELYLEQQHKTLSDAVVNLWSNSKG
;
A
#
# COMPACT_ATOMS: atom_id res chain seq x y z
N LEU A 1 -21.00 4.02 32.27
CA LEU A 1 -21.22 2.58 32.35
C LEU A 1 -21.74 2.12 30.98
N ALA A 2 -21.25 1.00 30.49
CA ALA A 2 -21.75 0.36 29.28
C ALA A 2 -22.85 -0.63 29.69
N ASP A 3 -24.01 -0.49 29.09
CA ASP A 3 -25.12 -1.41 29.32
C ASP A 3 -25.21 -2.42 28.19
N LEU A 4 -25.55 -3.66 28.48
CA LEU A 4 -25.75 -4.68 27.47
C LEU A 4 -26.93 -4.29 26.59
N SER A 5 -26.75 -4.32 25.28
CA SER A 5 -27.79 -3.97 24.32
C SER A 5 -28.73 -5.15 24.06
N ASN A 6 -30.03 -4.89 24.05
CA ASN A 6 -31.02 -5.87 23.60
C ASN A 6 -31.37 -5.69 22.11
N ASN A 7 -30.67 -4.83 21.38
CA ASN A 7 -30.92 -4.58 19.97
C ASN A 7 -30.48 -5.77 19.13
N GLN A 8 -31.32 -6.18 18.20
CA GLN A 8 -30.96 -7.18 17.20
C GLN A 8 -30.05 -6.57 16.15
N ILE A 9 -29.05 -7.34 15.76
CA ILE A 9 -28.12 -6.98 14.68
C ILE A 9 -28.46 -7.83 13.46
N PHE A 10 -28.53 -7.20 12.30
CA PHE A 10 -28.76 -7.85 11.02
C PHE A 10 -27.54 -7.64 10.11
N VAL A 11 -27.11 -8.70 9.45
CA VAL A 11 -26.12 -8.65 8.37
C VAL A 11 -26.81 -9.12 7.10
N ASP A 12 -26.86 -8.26 6.09
CA ASP A 12 -27.55 -8.49 4.82
C ASP A 12 -29.01 -8.98 4.99
N GLY A 13 -29.72 -8.39 5.96
CA GLY A 13 -31.09 -8.73 6.28
C GLY A 13 -31.27 -10.01 7.11
N THR A 14 -30.20 -10.69 7.48
CA THR A 14 -30.22 -11.90 8.31
C THR A 14 -29.94 -11.56 9.77
N PRO A 15 -30.79 -11.95 10.74
CA PRO A 15 -30.50 -11.77 12.15
C PRO A 15 -29.21 -12.48 12.52
N THR A 16 -28.24 -11.74 13.03
CA THR A 16 -26.91 -12.26 13.37
C THR A 16 -26.66 -12.02 14.85
N PRO A 17 -26.64 -13.08 15.68
CA PRO A 17 -26.41 -12.94 17.12
C PRO A 17 -25.02 -12.38 17.40
N MET A 18 -24.96 -11.20 18.03
CA MET A 18 -23.72 -10.57 18.47
C MET A 18 -23.94 -9.90 19.81
N GLU A 19 -22.92 -9.93 20.65
CA GLU A 19 -22.92 -9.18 21.90
C GLU A 19 -22.69 -7.69 21.58
N ALA A 20 -23.64 -6.86 21.96
CA ALA A 20 -23.54 -5.41 21.76
C ALA A 20 -23.71 -4.67 23.09
N TYR A 21 -23.15 -3.48 23.15
CA TYR A 21 -23.25 -2.57 24.29
C TYR A 21 -23.77 -1.22 23.85
N VAL A 22 -24.56 -0.57 24.70
CA VAL A 22 -24.97 0.82 24.50
C VAL A 22 -24.10 1.73 25.36
N ILE A 23 -23.44 2.69 24.73
CA ILE A 23 -22.65 3.73 25.40
C ILE A 23 -23.08 5.07 24.81
N ASN A 24 -23.59 5.97 25.64
CA ASN A 24 -24.07 7.28 25.24
C ASN A 24 -25.06 7.25 24.05
N GLY A 25 -25.94 6.24 24.02
CA GLY A 25 -26.96 6.09 22.98
C GLY A 25 -26.46 5.43 21.68
N HIS A 26 -25.20 5.02 21.61
CA HIS A 26 -24.60 4.33 20.46
C HIS A 26 -24.39 2.87 20.73
N ASN A 27 -24.65 2.02 19.73
CA ASN A 27 -24.35 0.60 19.81
C ASN A 27 -22.89 0.31 19.48
N TYR A 28 -22.24 -0.46 20.30
CA TYR A 28 -20.87 -0.95 20.12
C TYR A 28 -20.89 -2.46 20.04
N VAL A 29 -20.19 -3.01 19.08
CA VAL A 29 -20.01 -4.45 18.88
C VAL A 29 -18.53 -4.78 18.78
N LYS A 30 -18.16 -6.00 19.07
CA LYS A 30 -16.78 -6.44 18.89
C LYS A 30 -16.45 -6.46 17.40
N LEU A 31 -15.38 -5.79 17.00
CA LEU A 31 -14.95 -5.74 15.61
C LEU A 31 -14.69 -7.15 15.03
N ARG A 32 -14.26 -8.11 15.85
CA ARG A 32 -14.08 -9.51 15.45
C ARG A 32 -15.38 -10.18 15.07
N ASP A 33 -16.45 -9.92 15.80
CA ASP A 33 -17.77 -10.52 15.55
C ASP A 33 -18.31 -9.99 14.20
N ILE A 34 -18.11 -8.70 13.90
CA ILE A 34 -18.40 -8.12 12.60
C ILE A 34 -17.52 -8.74 11.52
N GLY A 35 -16.20 -8.85 11.74
CA GLY A 35 -15.28 -9.47 10.79
C GLY A 35 -15.69 -10.90 10.45
N GLN A 36 -16.10 -11.68 11.43
CA GLN A 36 -16.58 -13.04 11.24
C GLN A 36 -17.89 -13.08 10.45
N ALA A 37 -18.82 -12.18 10.74
CA ALA A 37 -20.15 -12.18 10.11
C ALA A 37 -20.11 -11.68 8.66
N VAL A 38 -19.26 -10.72 8.36
CA VAL A 38 -19.13 -10.07 7.04
C VAL A 38 -18.03 -10.72 6.19
N GLY A 39 -17.09 -11.45 6.81
CA GLY A 39 -16.08 -12.22 6.09
C GLY A 39 -14.76 -11.50 5.87
N PHE A 40 -14.37 -10.56 6.74
CA PHE A 40 -13.05 -9.95 6.69
C PHE A 40 -12.21 -10.32 7.92
N ASN A 41 -10.89 -10.36 7.77
CA ASN A 41 -9.99 -10.75 8.86
C ASN A 41 -9.73 -9.60 9.83
N VAL A 42 -9.73 -9.93 11.14
CA VAL A 42 -9.41 -8.99 12.22
C VAL A 42 -8.56 -9.71 13.26
N PHE A 43 -7.40 -9.15 13.58
CA PHE A 43 -6.51 -9.69 14.59
C PHE A 43 -5.74 -8.60 15.33
N TRP A 44 -5.18 -8.96 16.47
CA TRP A 44 -4.23 -8.13 17.19
C TRP A 44 -2.81 -8.40 16.70
N ASP A 45 -2.10 -7.36 16.29
CA ASP A 45 -0.68 -7.44 15.97
C ASP A 45 0.15 -7.08 17.20
N ASP A 46 0.78 -8.10 17.78
CA ASP A 46 1.61 -7.92 18.97
C ASP A 46 2.89 -7.13 18.72
N THR A 47 3.37 -7.08 17.49
CA THR A 47 4.56 -6.34 17.12
C THR A 47 4.25 -4.85 16.94
N ALA A 48 3.20 -4.56 16.17
CA ALA A 48 2.75 -3.20 15.91
C ALA A 48 1.89 -2.61 17.05
N LYS A 49 1.48 -3.45 18.04
CA LYS A 49 0.59 -3.09 19.16
C LYS A 49 -0.70 -2.40 18.69
N CYS A 50 -1.31 -2.95 17.65
CA CYS A 50 -2.54 -2.42 17.08
C CYS A 50 -3.49 -3.53 16.61
N VAL A 51 -4.75 -3.16 16.37
CA VAL A 51 -5.71 -4.02 15.70
C VAL A 51 -5.51 -3.87 14.19
N GLN A 52 -5.33 -5.00 13.51
CA GLN A 52 -5.27 -5.06 12.05
C GLN A 52 -6.62 -5.51 11.49
N VAL A 53 -7.02 -4.89 10.38
CA VAL A 53 -8.21 -5.25 9.59
C VAL A 53 -7.77 -5.51 8.16
N GLU A 54 -7.97 -6.72 7.67
CA GLU A 54 -7.68 -7.13 6.29
C GLU A 54 -9.01 -7.38 5.59
N SER A 55 -9.51 -6.38 4.88
CA SER A 55 -10.85 -6.39 4.28
C SER A 55 -10.97 -7.32 3.07
N ASP A 56 -9.86 -7.75 2.52
CA ASP A 56 -9.73 -8.64 1.35
C ASP A 56 -9.43 -10.10 1.72
N LYS A 57 -9.28 -10.41 3.00
CA LYS A 57 -8.99 -11.75 3.50
C LYS A 57 -10.13 -12.31 4.33
N PRO A 58 -10.45 -13.62 4.19
CA PRO A 58 -11.49 -14.23 4.99
C PRO A 58 -11.12 -14.22 6.48
N TYR A 59 -12.14 -14.14 7.33
CA TYR A 59 -11.97 -14.18 8.77
C TYR A 59 -11.35 -15.52 9.22
N THR A 60 -10.23 -15.44 9.87
CA THR A 60 -9.55 -16.60 10.50
C THR A 60 -9.56 -16.55 12.02
N GLY A 61 -9.77 -15.36 12.58
CA GLY A 61 -9.69 -15.10 14.03
C GLY A 61 -8.29 -15.23 14.62
N ILE A 62 -7.31 -15.52 13.79
CA ILE A 62 -5.90 -15.77 14.18
C ILE A 62 -5.06 -14.71 13.47
N ALA A 63 -4.15 -14.08 14.21
CA ALA A 63 -3.09 -13.30 13.58
C ALA A 63 -2.39 -14.23 12.59
N PRO A 64 -2.17 -13.79 11.32
CA PRO A 64 -1.38 -14.59 10.42
C PRO A 64 -0.09 -14.95 11.16
N THR A 65 0.19 -16.23 11.29
CA THR A 65 1.50 -16.67 11.76
C THR A 65 2.46 -15.97 10.82
N LYS A 66 3.29 -15.06 11.35
CA LYS A 66 4.49 -14.70 10.61
C LYS A 66 5.13 -16.04 10.27
N GLN A 67 4.94 -16.48 9.03
CA GLN A 67 5.97 -17.31 8.47
C GLN A 67 7.19 -16.40 8.66
N GLU A 68 8.09 -16.81 9.54
CA GLU A 68 9.47 -16.42 9.46
C GLU A 68 9.99 -16.94 8.10
N GLY A 69 9.44 -16.33 7.02
CA GLY A 69 10.18 -16.17 5.80
C GLY A 69 11.33 -15.29 6.24
N GLU A 70 12.49 -15.91 6.26
CA GLU A 70 13.79 -15.32 6.45
C GLU A 70 13.74 -13.81 6.19
N LYS A 71 14.13 -13.03 7.19
CA LYS A 71 14.71 -11.71 6.96
C LYS A 71 15.96 -11.90 6.12
N THR A 72 15.77 -12.29 4.88
CA THR A 72 16.71 -11.99 3.81
C THR A 72 16.56 -10.50 3.60
N SER A 73 17.54 -9.79 4.11
CA SER A 73 17.75 -8.38 3.90
C SER A 73 17.20 -7.91 2.54
N GLY A 74 16.13 -7.10 2.59
CA GLY A 74 15.90 -6.10 1.56
C GLY A 74 15.30 -6.54 0.24
N GLN A 75 14.81 -7.76 0.03
CA GLN A 75 14.10 -8.13 -1.19
C GLN A 75 12.58 -8.19 -0.97
N LEU A 76 11.87 -7.17 -1.47
CA LEU A 76 10.43 -7.22 -1.65
C LEU A 76 10.06 -8.40 -2.57
N HIS A 77 9.03 -9.14 -2.24
CA HIS A 77 8.49 -10.18 -3.11
C HIS A 77 8.01 -9.53 -4.42
N GLN A 78 8.17 -10.20 -5.57
CA GLN A 78 7.73 -9.65 -6.87
C GLN A 78 6.25 -9.22 -6.87
N THR A 79 5.40 -9.97 -6.18
CA THR A 79 3.97 -9.64 -6.00
C THR A 79 3.78 -8.31 -5.27
N ASP A 80 4.61 -8.02 -4.28
CA ASP A 80 4.55 -6.75 -3.54
C ASP A 80 5.04 -5.59 -4.40
N VAL A 81 6.07 -5.82 -5.21
CA VAL A 81 6.59 -4.83 -6.15
C VAL A 81 5.53 -4.46 -7.19
N ASP A 82 4.82 -5.43 -7.74
CA ASP A 82 3.77 -5.17 -8.74
C ASP A 82 2.56 -4.44 -8.13
N ALA A 83 2.19 -4.77 -6.90
CA ALA A 83 1.17 -4.05 -6.15
C ALA A 83 1.58 -2.60 -5.90
N ILE A 84 2.82 -2.35 -5.50
CA ILE A 84 3.37 -1.01 -5.31
C ILE A 84 3.36 -0.21 -6.62
N LYS A 85 3.81 -0.79 -7.73
CA LYS A 85 3.77 -0.14 -9.05
C LYS A 85 2.37 0.31 -9.42
N LYS A 86 1.38 -0.58 -9.25
CA LYS A 86 -0.03 -0.28 -9.53
C LYS A 86 -0.56 0.84 -8.63
N ASP A 87 -0.23 0.83 -7.35
CA ASP A 87 -0.66 1.84 -6.39
C ASP A 87 -0.03 3.21 -6.71
N VAL A 88 1.24 3.27 -7.09
CA VAL A 88 1.91 4.51 -7.55
C VAL A 88 1.19 5.12 -8.75
N VAL A 89 0.81 4.31 -9.75
CA VAL A 89 0.03 4.79 -10.91
C VAL A 89 -1.33 5.32 -10.48
N THR A 90 -2.03 4.60 -9.62
CA THR A 90 -3.35 4.99 -9.12
C THR A 90 -3.29 6.33 -8.39
N ARG A 91 -2.35 6.50 -7.47
CA ARG A 91 -2.15 7.75 -6.71
C ARG A 91 -1.73 8.91 -7.59
N THR A 92 -0.84 8.65 -8.56
CA THR A 92 -0.44 9.66 -9.55
C THR A 92 -1.66 10.14 -10.33
N ASN A 93 -2.52 9.25 -10.78
CA ASN A 93 -3.73 9.59 -11.51
C ASN A 93 -4.75 10.33 -10.64
N THR A 94 -4.89 9.95 -9.38
CA THR A 94 -5.72 10.70 -8.41
C THR A 94 -5.22 12.13 -8.24
N LEU A 95 -3.92 12.30 -8.08
CA LEU A 95 -3.31 13.64 -7.98
C LEU A 95 -3.54 14.46 -9.25
N ARG A 96 -3.41 13.86 -10.43
CA ARG A 96 -3.65 14.51 -11.72
C ARG A 96 -5.10 14.98 -11.84
N LEU A 97 -6.08 14.13 -11.50
CA LEU A 97 -7.49 14.49 -11.48
C LEU A 97 -7.77 15.66 -10.54
N ASN A 98 -7.20 15.62 -9.33
CA ASN A 98 -7.35 16.71 -8.35
C ASN A 98 -6.73 18.04 -8.83
N LYS A 99 -5.81 17.98 -9.79
CA LYS A 99 -5.21 19.15 -10.44
C LYS A 99 -5.91 19.52 -11.75
N GLY A 100 -7.00 18.85 -12.13
CA GLY A 100 -7.76 19.13 -13.34
C GLY A 100 -7.05 18.71 -14.63
N VAL A 101 -6.09 17.79 -14.58
CA VAL A 101 -5.39 17.26 -15.75
C VAL A 101 -5.76 15.80 -16.02
N ALA A 102 -5.69 15.39 -17.29
CA ALA A 102 -6.07 14.05 -17.71
C ALA A 102 -5.19 12.97 -17.04
N VAL A 103 -5.79 11.81 -16.76
CA VAL A 103 -5.07 10.62 -16.27
C VAL A 103 -4.06 10.12 -17.30
N LEU A 104 -3.05 9.39 -16.81
CA LEU A 104 -2.07 8.70 -17.64
C LEU A 104 -2.52 7.25 -17.83
N GLU A 105 -2.31 6.72 -19.01
CA GLU A 105 -2.42 5.31 -19.31
C GLU A 105 -1.09 4.60 -19.04
N VAL A 106 -1.17 3.35 -18.56
CA VAL A 106 0.00 2.52 -18.35
C VAL A 106 0.56 2.09 -19.70
N ASN A 107 1.85 2.31 -19.92
CA ASN A 107 2.58 1.83 -21.08
C ASN A 107 3.61 0.78 -20.63
N ASN A 108 3.43 -0.48 -21.05
CA ASN A 108 4.28 -1.59 -20.62
C ASN A 108 5.75 -1.39 -21.02
N LEU A 109 6.04 -0.82 -22.18
CA LEU A 109 7.43 -0.53 -22.58
C LEU A 109 8.11 0.45 -21.62
N LEU A 110 7.36 1.42 -21.10
CA LEU A 110 7.88 2.36 -20.11
C LEU A 110 7.98 1.72 -18.73
N MET A 111 7.10 0.80 -18.37
CA MET A 111 7.20 0.03 -17.14
C MET A 111 8.45 -0.85 -17.12
N ASP A 112 8.72 -1.56 -18.23
CA ASP A 112 9.93 -2.37 -18.39
C ASP A 112 11.20 -1.51 -18.35
N ALA A 113 11.19 -0.37 -19.05
CA ALA A 113 12.29 0.59 -19.02
C ALA A 113 12.55 1.14 -17.61
N ALA A 114 11.50 1.44 -16.85
CA ALA A 114 11.61 1.89 -15.46
C ALA A 114 12.21 0.80 -14.56
N GLN A 115 11.84 -0.48 -14.77
CA GLN A 115 12.43 -1.59 -14.04
C GLN A 115 13.94 -1.71 -14.34
N VAL A 116 14.34 -1.69 -15.61
CA VAL A 116 15.75 -1.72 -15.99
C VAL A 116 16.53 -0.58 -15.31
N ARG A 117 15.95 0.62 -15.26
CA ARG A 117 16.60 1.75 -14.59
C ARG A 117 16.72 1.57 -13.07
N ALA A 118 15.70 1.02 -12.44
CA ALA A 118 15.77 0.71 -11.00
C ALA A 118 16.86 -0.33 -10.71
N ASP A 119 16.95 -1.38 -11.52
CA ASP A 119 17.97 -2.44 -11.39
C ASP A 119 19.39 -1.89 -11.62
N GLU A 120 19.59 -1.03 -12.60
CA GLU A 120 20.88 -0.35 -12.85
C GLU A 120 21.31 0.51 -11.65
N MET A 121 20.40 1.28 -11.07
CA MET A 121 20.69 2.10 -9.88
C MET A 121 20.99 1.23 -8.67
N ALA A 122 20.23 0.16 -8.46
CA ALA A 122 20.46 -0.78 -7.37
C ALA A 122 21.82 -1.48 -7.49
N ALA A 123 22.18 -1.97 -8.68
CA ALA A 123 23.43 -2.67 -8.94
C ALA A 123 24.66 -1.76 -8.84
N SER A 124 24.53 -0.50 -9.29
CA SER A 124 25.66 0.45 -9.28
C SER A 124 25.80 1.20 -7.95
N GLY A 125 24.76 1.23 -7.12
CA GLY A 125 24.67 2.11 -5.95
C GLY A 125 24.62 3.59 -6.29
N ALA A 126 24.47 3.96 -7.56
CA ALA A 126 24.46 5.33 -8.05
C ALA A 126 23.01 5.79 -8.35
N TYR A 127 22.57 6.75 -7.58
CA TYR A 127 21.27 7.40 -7.77
C TYR A 127 21.41 8.60 -8.72
N SER A 128 21.08 8.40 -9.99
CA SER A 128 21.32 9.41 -11.03
C SER A 128 20.44 9.23 -12.26
N HIS A 129 20.11 10.33 -12.93
CA HIS A 129 19.51 10.34 -14.28
C HIS A 129 20.48 9.89 -15.39
N THR A 130 21.73 9.71 -15.07
CA THR A 130 22.74 9.13 -15.97
C THR A 130 22.85 7.63 -15.70
N ARG A 131 22.84 6.82 -16.74
CA ARG A 131 23.03 5.37 -16.64
C ARG A 131 24.48 5.03 -16.28
N PRO A 132 24.76 3.83 -15.74
CA PRO A 132 26.10 3.40 -15.40
C PRO A 132 27.10 3.43 -16.58
N ASP A 133 26.61 3.32 -17.80
CA ASP A 133 27.41 3.42 -19.03
C ASP A 133 27.61 4.87 -19.54
N GLY A 134 27.19 5.87 -18.78
CA GLY A 134 27.33 7.28 -19.09
C GLY A 134 26.26 7.86 -20.00
N ARG A 135 25.34 7.03 -20.50
CA ARG A 135 24.23 7.49 -21.35
C ARG A 135 23.09 8.12 -20.53
N ARG A 136 22.20 8.87 -21.20
CA ARG A 136 21.01 9.42 -20.56
C ARG A 136 20.00 8.31 -20.22
N SER A 137 19.19 8.52 -19.20
CA SER A 137 18.14 7.59 -18.75
C SER A 137 17.19 7.15 -19.85
N ASN A 138 16.79 8.05 -20.74
CA ASN A 138 15.87 7.77 -21.84
C ASN A 138 16.42 6.79 -22.91
N THR A 139 17.70 6.44 -22.84
CA THR A 139 18.30 5.44 -23.75
C THR A 139 17.98 3.98 -23.40
N VAL A 140 17.21 3.72 -22.34
CA VAL A 140 16.65 2.39 -22.05
C VAL A 140 15.47 2.04 -22.93
N THR A 141 14.93 3.00 -23.67
CA THR A 141 13.80 2.84 -24.56
C THR A 141 14.06 3.56 -25.86
N ASP A 142 13.44 3.11 -26.94
CA ASP A 142 13.51 3.78 -28.25
C ASP A 142 12.68 5.08 -28.31
N SER A 143 11.93 5.38 -27.26
CA SER A 143 11.12 6.58 -27.17
C SER A 143 12.00 7.80 -26.83
N ARG A 144 12.09 8.76 -27.75
CA ARG A 144 12.86 9.99 -27.57
C ARG A 144 12.16 11.07 -26.73
N ARG A 145 10.90 10.84 -26.34
CA ARG A 145 10.06 11.78 -25.58
C ARG A 145 9.65 11.19 -24.25
N THR A 146 10.63 10.79 -23.45
CA THR A 146 10.38 10.29 -22.10
C THR A 146 11.06 11.20 -21.08
N GLY A 147 10.37 11.45 -19.99
CA GLY A 147 10.94 11.96 -18.74
C GLY A 147 11.20 10.82 -17.78
N GLU A 148 12.00 11.05 -16.78
CA GLU A 148 12.27 10.11 -15.71
C GLU A 148 12.10 10.82 -14.36
N ASN A 149 11.28 10.23 -13.47
CA ASN A 149 11.26 10.57 -12.06
C ASN A 149 11.93 9.43 -11.32
N ILE A 150 12.92 9.74 -10.50
CA ILE A 150 13.61 8.77 -9.65
C ILE A 150 13.51 9.18 -8.19
N HIS A 151 13.44 8.21 -7.31
CA HIS A 151 13.58 8.43 -5.87
C HIS A 151 14.13 7.18 -5.19
N CYS A 152 14.93 7.40 -4.15
CA CYS A 152 15.41 6.36 -3.26
C CYS A 152 14.87 6.64 -1.86
N ILE A 153 14.16 5.67 -1.29
CA ILE A 153 13.51 5.80 0.01
C ILE A 153 13.99 4.65 0.89
N THR A 154 14.40 4.97 2.11
CA THR A 154 14.78 3.98 3.11
C THR A 154 13.55 3.51 3.90
N GLU A 155 13.58 2.27 4.39
CA GLU A 155 12.55 1.74 5.29
C GLU A 155 12.40 2.63 6.53
N LEU A 156 13.50 3.08 7.11
CA LEU A 156 13.48 3.98 8.25
C LEU A 156 12.72 5.29 7.99
N TYR A 157 12.83 5.85 6.77
CA TYR A 157 12.07 7.04 6.39
C TYR A 157 10.58 6.75 6.35
N LEU A 158 10.17 5.60 5.81
CA LEU A 158 8.74 5.21 5.74
C LEU A 158 8.16 5.01 7.13
N GLU A 159 8.89 4.33 8.02
CA GLU A 159 8.50 4.12 9.41
C GLU A 159 8.31 5.46 10.16
N GLN A 160 9.27 6.37 10.05
CA GLN A 160 9.21 7.68 10.69
C GLN A 160 8.07 8.56 10.18
N GLN A 161 7.70 8.41 8.91
CA GLN A 161 6.64 9.18 8.29
C GLN A 161 5.26 8.51 8.37
N HIS A 162 5.18 7.27 8.86
CA HIS A 162 3.95 6.45 8.86
C HIS A 162 3.28 6.41 7.47
N LYS A 163 4.08 6.28 6.41
CA LYS A 163 3.63 6.28 5.01
C LYS A 163 3.92 4.97 4.33
N THR A 164 3.06 4.61 3.36
CA THR A 164 3.40 3.56 2.41
C THR A 164 4.47 4.06 1.43
N LEU A 165 5.19 3.14 0.80
CA LEU A 165 6.19 3.47 -0.23
C LEU A 165 5.55 4.28 -1.38
N SER A 166 4.36 3.89 -1.83
CA SER A 166 3.63 4.58 -2.89
C SER A 166 3.25 6.02 -2.52
N ASP A 167 2.78 6.24 -1.28
CA ASP A 167 2.49 7.59 -0.79
C ASP A 167 3.73 8.47 -0.77
N ALA A 168 4.82 7.93 -0.25
CA ALA A 168 6.08 8.66 -0.15
C ALA A 168 6.62 9.04 -1.53
N VAL A 169 6.65 8.09 -2.47
CA VAL A 169 7.13 8.31 -3.84
C VAL A 169 6.31 9.39 -4.54
N VAL A 170 4.99 9.26 -4.58
CA VAL A 170 4.12 10.22 -5.30
C VAL A 170 4.19 11.61 -4.66
N ASN A 171 4.25 11.69 -3.33
CA ASN A 171 4.39 12.95 -2.64
C ASN A 171 5.73 13.64 -2.95
N LEU A 172 6.82 12.91 -2.98
CA LEU A 172 8.14 13.45 -3.29
C LEU A 172 8.24 13.91 -4.75
N TRP A 173 7.71 13.15 -5.69
CA TRP A 173 7.65 13.55 -7.10
C TRP A 173 6.80 14.80 -7.31
N SER A 174 5.65 14.90 -6.64
CA SER A 174 4.73 16.05 -6.79
C SER A 174 5.30 17.36 -6.22
N ASN A 175 6.25 17.27 -5.30
CA ASN A 175 6.90 18.41 -4.66
C ASN A 175 8.32 18.66 -5.20
N SER A 176 8.79 17.87 -6.15
CA SER A 176 10.07 18.09 -6.81
C SER A 176 10.02 19.36 -7.66
N LYS A 177 11.09 20.14 -7.61
CA LYS A 177 11.19 21.39 -8.40
C LYS A 177 11.73 21.16 -9.82
N GLY A 178 11.86 19.91 -10.25
CA GLY A 178 12.33 19.53 -11.59
C GLY A 178 13.84 19.73 -11.79
#